data_756b37d5f7def90f8e534be186db28a9
#
_entry.id   756b37d5f7def90f8e534be186db28a9
#
_cell.length_a   1.000
_cell.length_b   1.000
_cell.length_c   1.000
_cell.angle_alpha   90.00
_cell.angle_beta   90.00
_cell.angle_gamma   90.00
#
_symmetry.space_group_name_H-M   'P 1'
#
loop_
_entity.id
_entity.type
_entity.pdbx_description
1 polymer ?
#
loop_
_entity_poly.entity_id
_entity_poly.type
_entity_poly.pdbx_seq_one_letter_code
_entity_poly.pdbx_strand_id
1 'polypeptide(L)'
;MSHRIVAICLLVVFTFFAGVAMSHGHKGTQPAAQESAAPVKASPAEGYNVHVLAPHLVDGKQMGPYHHYCKVIAPDPQIQCLIYDSTEPNANLVQVEWIYAKKLTRSQVPLQEWNKDWHDHKIEIAGGRVQVLDLPPDKAKEVADLVATTDGMIYHFYFGSTLPTGKMSVAQAVGHKPMTSAEYKNYESK
;
A
#
# COMPACT_ATOMS: atom_id res chain seq x y z
N MET A 1 43.35 30.94 -23.82
CA MET A 1 42.42 30.57 -24.90
C MET A 1 41.00 30.88 -24.45
N SER A 2 40.43 31.89 -25.06
CA SER A 2 39.16 32.52 -24.62
C SER A 2 38.00 31.88 -25.38
N HIS A 3 37.01 31.37 -24.68
CA HIS A 3 35.75 30.88 -25.29
C HIS A 3 34.68 31.92 -25.04
N ARG A 4 34.25 32.54 -26.14
CA ARG A 4 33.19 33.53 -26.23
C ARG A 4 31.83 32.85 -26.12
N ILE A 5 31.01 33.29 -25.16
CA ILE A 5 29.61 32.95 -25.06
C ILE A 5 28.84 33.87 -25.99
N VAL A 6 28.12 33.31 -26.96
CA VAL A 6 27.19 34.03 -27.85
C VAL A 6 25.82 33.98 -27.22
N ALA A 7 25.33 35.13 -26.75
CA ALA A 7 23.96 35.31 -26.31
C ALA A 7 23.09 35.66 -27.52
N ILE A 8 22.08 34.83 -27.81
CA ILE A 8 21.07 35.09 -28.83
C ILE A 8 19.86 35.74 -28.14
N CYS A 9 19.69 37.04 -28.37
CA CYS A 9 18.47 37.76 -28.01
C CYS A 9 17.37 37.47 -29.05
N LEU A 10 16.30 36.81 -28.64
CA LEU A 10 15.07 36.73 -29.44
C LEU A 10 14.19 37.95 -29.18
N LEU A 11 14.05 38.81 -30.19
CA LEU A 11 13.13 39.92 -30.18
C LEU A 11 11.71 39.37 -30.56
N VAL A 12 10.77 39.47 -29.64
CA VAL A 12 9.37 39.18 -29.94
C VAL A 12 8.68 40.50 -30.31
N VAL A 13 8.32 40.65 -31.60
CA VAL A 13 7.56 41.77 -32.10
C VAL A 13 6.06 41.54 -31.88
N PHE A 14 5.43 42.33 -31.01
CA PHE A 14 3.98 42.38 -30.85
C PHE A 14 3.38 43.29 -31.91
N THR A 15 2.68 42.75 -32.88
CA THR A 15 1.82 43.51 -33.79
C THR A 15 0.41 43.66 -33.20
N PHE A 16 0.04 44.88 -32.83
CA PHE A 16 -1.33 45.23 -32.48
C PHE A 16 -2.20 45.30 -33.74
N PHE A 17 -3.19 44.41 -33.85
CA PHE A 17 -4.30 44.58 -34.78
C PHE A 17 -5.48 45.20 -34.06
N ALA A 18 -5.81 46.43 -34.45
CA ALA A 18 -7.06 47.10 -34.07
C ALA A 18 -8.20 46.50 -34.91
N GLY A 19 -9.01 45.64 -34.32
CA GLY A 19 -10.22 45.08 -34.92
C GLY A 19 -11.46 45.85 -34.50
N VAL A 20 -12.18 46.38 -35.49
CA VAL A 20 -13.46 47.11 -35.36
C VAL A 20 -14.54 46.18 -34.79
N ALA A 21 -15.11 46.52 -33.67
CA ALA A 21 -16.22 45.81 -33.04
C ALA A 21 -17.53 46.02 -33.82
N MET A 22 -18.00 45.03 -34.54
CA MET A 22 -19.40 44.94 -34.99
C MET A 22 -20.21 44.25 -33.91
N SER A 23 -21.08 44.99 -33.24
CA SER A 23 -22.06 44.49 -32.28
C SER A 23 -23.12 43.67 -33.02
N HIS A 24 -23.02 42.32 -32.94
CA HIS A 24 -24.13 41.44 -33.24
C HIS A 24 -24.71 40.95 -31.91
N GLY A 25 -25.98 41.31 -31.66
CA GLY A 25 -26.73 40.89 -30.49
C GLY A 25 -26.78 39.37 -30.37
N HIS A 26 -25.98 38.84 -29.45
CA HIS A 26 -26.08 37.44 -29.04
C HIS A 26 -27.22 37.35 -28.02
N LYS A 27 -28.29 36.61 -28.40
CA LYS A 27 -29.25 36.06 -27.44
C LYS A 27 -28.45 35.22 -26.46
N GLY A 28 -28.44 35.62 -25.18
CA GLY A 28 -27.76 34.90 -24.11
C GLY A 28 -28.26 33.47 -24.05
N THR A 29 -27.41 32.54 -24.47
CA THR A 29 -27.57 31.12 -24.14
C THR A 29 -27.26 31.00 -22.66
N GLN A 30 -28.28 30.73 -21.87
CA GLN A 30 -28.16 30.39 -20.45
C GLN A 30 -27.17 29.24 -20.35
N PRO A 31 -26.15 29.29 -19.47
CA PRO A 31 -25.25 28.15 -19.29
C PRO A 31 -26.09 26.95 -18.90
N ALA A 32 -25.91 25.85 -19.63
CA ALA A 32 -26.55 24.58 -19.29
C ALA A 32 -26.27 24.31 -17.82
N ALA A 33 -27.32 24.04 -17.05
CA ALA A 33 -27.21 23.62 -15.66
C ALA A 33 -26.23 22.45 -15.61
N GLN A 34 -25.17 22.62 -14.86
CA GLN A 34 -24.17 21.57 -14.66
C GLN A 34 -24.91 20.41 -13.99
N GLU A 35 -25.17 19.36 -14.77
CA GLU A 35 -25.83 18.15 -14.31
C GLU A 35 -24.99 17.65 -13.11
N SER A 36 -25.61 17.63 -11.93
CA SER A 36 -24.98 17.16 -10.70
C SER A 36 -24.49 15.74 -10.97
N ALA A 37 -23.17 15.58 -11.08
CA ALA A 37 -22.56 14.27 -11.26
C ALA A 37 -23.07 13.36 -10.14
N ALA A 38 -23.57 12.17 -10.51
CA ALA A 38 -23.99 11.17 -9.54
C ALA A 38 -22.82 10.94 -8.54
N PRO A 39 -23.10 10.71 -7.25
CA PRO A 39 -22.06 10.53 -6.25
C PRO A 39 -21.13 9.41 -6.72
N VAL A 40 -19.84 9.75 -6.85
CA VAL A 40 -18.82 8.77 -7.27
C VAL A 40 -18.81 7.66 -6.22
N LYS A 41 -19.14 6.44 -6.64
CA LYS A 41 -19.05 5.28 -5.76
C LYS A 41 -17.59 5.14 -5.30
N ALA A 42 -17.37 4.96 -3.98
CA ALA A 42 -16.04 4.77 -3.42
C ALA A 42 -15.27 3.67 -4.18
N SER A 43 -14.04 3.99 -4.57
CA SER A 43 -13.18 3.05 -5.29
C SER A 43 -12.72 1.93 -4.34
N PRO A 44 -12.55 0.68 -4.82
CA PRO A 44 -11.88 -0.38 -4.04
C PRO A 44 -10.46 0.03 -3.58
N ALA A 45 -9.81 0.95 -4.27
CA ALA A 45 -8.49 1.48 -3.89
C ALA A 45 -8.53 2.46 -2.71
N GLU A 46 -9.70 2.90 -2.27
CA GLU A 46 -9.83 3.76 -1.10
C GLU A 46 -9.80 2.95 0.21
N GLY A 47 -9.41 3.60 1.31
CA GLY A 47 -9.48 3.02 2.65
C GLY A 47 -8.24 2.25 3.09
N TYR A 48 -7.13 2.31 2.36
CA TYR A 48 -5.82 1.81 2.79
C TYR A 48 -5.15 2.86 3.70
N ASN A 49 -5.68 3.02 4.91
CA ASN A 49 -5.33 4.10 5.83
C ASN A 49 -4.70 3.65 7.16
N VAL A 50 -4.55 2.35 7.39
CA VAL A 50 -3.80 1.84 8.54
C VAL A 50 -2.34 1.68 8.11
N HIS A 51 -1.45 2.49 8.70
CA HIS A 51 -0.02 2.51 8.34
C HIS A 51 0.80 1.70 9.35
N VAL A 52 1.52 0.70 8.84
CA VAL A 52 2.36 -0.20 9.65
C VAL A 52 3.75 -0.29 9.04
N LEU A 53 4.76 -0.37 9.89
CA LEU A 53 6.16 -0.59 9.49
C LEU A 53 6.64 -1.93 10.04
N ALA A 54 7.10 -2.83 9.15
CA ALA A 54 7.64 -4.13 9.53
C ALA A 54 8.70 -4.64 8.55
N PRO A 55 9.74 -5.37 9.04
CA PRO A 55 10.68 -6.10 8.18
C PRO A 55 10.14 -7.48 7.83
N HIS A 56 10.55 -8.02 6.68
CA HIS A 56 10.18 -9.37 6.23
C HIS A 56 11.38 -10.22 5.87
N LEU A 57 11.20 -11.55 5.88
CA LEU A 57 12.15 -12.50 5.33
C LEU A 57 11.81 -12.78 3.87
N VAL A 58 12.66 -12.37 2.96
CA VAL A 58 12.54 -12.62 1.52
C VAL A 58 13.67 -13.53 1.09
N ASP A 59 13.35 -14.72 0.58
CA ASP A 59 14.35 -15.76 0.24
C ASP A 59 15.35 -16.02 1.40
N GLY A 60 14.83 -16.05 2.64
CA GLY A 60 15.62 -16.27 3.85
C GLY A 60 16.46 -15.08 4.34
N LYS A 61 16.38 -13.91 3.70
CA LYS A 61 17.08 -12.69 4.09
C LYS A 61 16.11 -11.68 4.67
N GLN A 62 16.48 -11.07 5.80
CA GLN A 62 15.70 -9.95 6.32
C GLN A 62 15.86 -8.72 5.41
N MET A 63 14.73 -8.18 4.97
CA MET A 63 14.63 -6.99 4.14
C MET A 63 13.64 -5.99 4.76
N GLY A 64 13.67 -4.75 4.28
CA GLY A 64 12.89 -3.64 4.82
C GLY A 64 13.61 -2.90 5.95
N PRO A 65 12.92 -2.26 6.93
CA PRO A 65 11.46 -2.35 7.09
C PRO A 65 10.68 -1.73 5.93
N TYR A 66 9.47 -2.25 5.70
CA TYR A 66 8.58 -1.83 4.63
C TYR A 66 7.36 -1.11 5.19
N HIS A 67 6.79 -0.20 4.40
CA HIS A 67 5.60 0.58 4.75
C HIS A 67 4.35 -0.10 4.22
N HIS A 68 3.53 -0.61 5.14
CA HIS A 68 2.25 -1.24 4.84
C HIS A 68 1.13 -0.21 4.95
N TYR A 69 0.34 -0.06 3.92
CA TYR A 69 -0.92 0.65 3.97
C TYR A 69 -2.04 -0.37 3.87
N CYS A 70 -2.80 -0.52 4.94
CA CYS A 70 -3.75 -1.61 5.10
C CYS A 70 -5.19 -1.13 5.17
N LYS A 71 -6.09 -1.96 4.64
CA LYS A 71 -7.54 -1.78 4.61
C LYS A 71 -8.24 -2.96 5.26
N VAL A 72 -9.04 -2.69 6.30
CA VAL A 72 -9.91 -3.70 6.90
C VAL A 72 -11.16 -3.89 6.02
N ILE A 73 -11.43 -5.12 5.60
CA ILE A 73 -12.52 -5.46 4.68
C ILE A 73 -13.73 -6.03 5.41
N ALA A 74 -13.49 -6.83 6.46
CA ALA A 74 -14.55 -7.49 7.21
C ALA A 74 -14.24 -7.54 8.71
N PRO A 75 -15.29 -7.60 9.59
CA PRO A 75 -15.14 -7.58 11.04
C PRO A 75 -14.50 -8.85 11.64
N ASP A 76 -14.70 -10.02 11.03
CA ASP A 76 -13.80 -11.15 11.21
C ASP A 76 -12.56 -10.79 10.41
N PRO A 77 -11.44 -10.39 11.03
CA PRO A 77 -10.48 -9.55 10.35
C PRO A 77 -10.02 -10.19 9.04
N GLN A 78 -10.43 -9.55 7.95
CA GLN A 78 -9.91 -9.76 6.62
C GLN A 78 -9.31 -8.41 6.21
N ILE A 79 -8.01 -8.38 6.03
CA ILE A 79 -7.25 -7.16 5.79
C ILE A 79 -6.42 -7.37 4.53
N GLN A 80 -6.31 -6.33 3.73
CA GLN A 80 -5.38 -6.28 2.61
C GLN A 80 -4.38 -5.15 2.84
N CYS A 81 -3.11 -5.39 2.55
CA CYS A 81 -2.07 -4.38 2.60
C CYS A 81 -1.37 -4.21 1.26
N LEU A 82 -1.14 -2.96 0.90
CA LEU A 82 -0.21 -2.54 -0.14
C LEU A 82 1.09 -2.15 0.56
N ILE A 83 2.21 -2.71 0.12
CA ILE A 83 3.48 -2.60 0.84
C ILE A 83 4.53 -1.95 -0.05
N TYR A 84 5.09 -0.83 0.43
CA TYR A 84 6.01 0.03 -0.29
C TYR A 84 7.40 0.05 0.34
N ASP A 85 8.41 0.32 -0.48
CA ASP A 85 9.82 0.43 -0.04
C ASP A 85 10.13 1.76 0.67
N SER A 86 9.26 2.76 0.55
CA SER A 86 9.39 4.05 1.23
C SER A 86 8.03 4.74 1.36
N THR A 87 8.01 5.94 1.96
CA THR A 87 6.84 6.84 2.04
C THR A 87 6.82 7.90 0.94
N GLU A 88 7.78 7.87 0.02
CA GLU A 88 7.85 8.83 -1.05
C GLU A 88 6.69 8.67 -2.05
N PRO A 89 6.22 9.75 -2.70
CA PRO A 89 5.09 9.67 -3.64
C PRO A 89 5.32 8.73 -4.83
N ASN A 90 6.57 8.42 -5.13
CA ASN A 90 7.00 7.53 -6.21
C ASN A 90 7.59 6.19 -5.71
N ALA A 91 7.32 5.81 -4.47
CA ALA A 91 7.74 4.55 -3.89
C ALA A 91 7.26 3.35 -4.71
N ASN A 92 8.06 2.30 -4.77
CA ASN A 92 7.67 1.07 -5.44
C ASN A 92 6.72 0.25 -4.57
N LEU A 93 5.66 -0.28 -5.17
CA LEU A 93 4.86 -1.34 -4.57
C LEU A 93 5.66 -2.64 -4.65
N VAL A 94 6.32 -3.00 -3.56
CA VAL A 94 7.26 -4.14 -3.51
C VAL A 94 6.63 -5.43 -3.00
N GLN A 95 5.49 -5.32 -2.28
CA GLN A 95 4.77 -6.49 -1.77
C GLN A 95 3.26 -6.20 -1.68
N VAL A 96 2.49 -7.27 -1.59
CA VAL A 96 1.09 -7.24 -1.17
C VAL A 96 0.88 -8.31 -0.11
N GLU A 97 -0.02 -8.06 0.83
CA GLU A 97 -0.33 -9.00 1.89
C GLU A 97 -1.83 -9.19 2.07
N TRP A 98 -2.24 -10.44 2.27
CA TRP A 98 -3.56 -10.81 2.74
C TRP A 98 -3.47 -11.32 4.17
N ILE A 99 -4.31 -10.75 5.03
CA ILE A 99 -4.35 -11.01 6.46
C ILE A 99 -5.74 -11.49 6.82
N TYR A 100 -5.82 -12.63 7.51
CA TYR A 100 -7.08 -13.22 7.91
C TYR A 100 -7.06 -13.66 9.37
N ALA A 101 -8.24 -13.62 10.02
CA ALA A 101 -8.42 -14.21 11.35
C ALA A 101 -7.90 -15.65 11.38
N LYS A 102 -7.17 -16.03 12.43
CA LYS A 102 -6.62 -17.39 12.62
C LYS A 102 -7.70 -18.47 12.52
N LYS A 103 -8.91 -18.20 13.02
CA LYS A 103 -10.03 -19.16 12.91
C LYS A 103 -10.39 -19.49 11.45
N LEU A 104 -10.19 -18.56 10.51
CA LEU A 104 -10.44 -18.80 9.09
C LEU A 104 -9.28 -19.56 8.45
N THR A 105 -8.07 -19.10 8.63
CA THR A 105 -6.87 -19.71 8.01
C THR A 105 -6.66 -21.11 8.53
N ARG A 106 -6.69 -21.30 9.85
CA ARG A 106 -6.35 -22.60 10.48
C ARG A 106 -7.45 -23.65 10.40
N SER A 107 -8.66 -23.26 9.96
CA SER A 107 -9.71 -24.21 9.62
C SER A 107 -9.71 -24.64 8.14
N GLN A 108 -9.07 -23.87 7.25
CA GLN A 108 -9.16 -24.07 5.81
C GLN A 108 -7.81 -24.37 5.14
N VAL A 109 -6.70 -23.86 5.69
CA VAL A 109 -5.36 -24.06 5.12
C VAL A 109 -4.73 -25.28 5.76
N PRO A 110 -4.25 -26.28 5.00
CA PRO A 110 -3.50 -27.40 5.55
C PRO A 110 -2.20 -26.91 6.24
N LEU A 111 -1.85 -27.54 7.38
CA LEU A 111 -0.66 -27.16 8.16
C LEU A 111 0.63 -27.10 7.32
N GLN A 112 0.79 -28.01 6.37
CA GLN A 112 1.97 -28.04 5.52
C GLN A 112 2.06 -26.78 4.62
N GLU A 113 0.94 -26.36 4.05
CA GLU A 113 0.85 -25.14 3.25
C GLU A 113 1.01 -23.90 4.13
N TRP A 114 0.38 -23.92 5.31
CA TRP A 114 0.50 -22.83 6.26
C TRP A 114 1.97 -22.62 6.67
N ASN A 115 2.68 -23.68 7.04
CA ASN A 115 4.09 -23.60 7.42
C ASN A 115 5.02 -23.10 6.30
N LYS A 116 4.59 -23.23 5.05
CA LYS A 116 5.36 -22.80 3.89
C LYS A 116 5.07 -21.35 3.51
N ASP A 117 3.79 -20.98 3.51
CA ASP A 117 3.34 -19.75 2.82
C ASP A 117 2.73 -18.71 3.78
N TRP A 118 2.40 -19.08 5.01
CA TRP A 118 1.74 -18.20 5.99
C TRP A 118 2.63 -17.93 7.21
N HIS A 119 2.30 -16.87 7.94
CA HIS A 119 2.95 -16.54 9.21
C HIS A 119 1.94 -16.04 10.25
N ASP A 120 2.34 -16.13 11.53
CA ASP A 120 1.56 -15.68 12.68
C ASP A 120 2.02 -14.30 13.12
N HIS A 121 1.18 -13.30 12.95
CA HIS A 121 1.47 -11.92 13.37
C HIS A 121 1.76 -11.76 14.86
N LYS A 122 1.24 -12.65 15.72
CA LYS A 122 1.55 -12.62 17.15
C LYS A 122 3.05 -12.72 17.42
N ILE A 123 3.77 -13.49 16.61
CA ILE A 123 5.23 -13.66 16.75
C ILE A 123 5.96 -12.36 16.44
N GLU A 124 5.56 -11.65 15.41
CA GLU A 124 6.17 -10.37 15.03
C GLU A 124 5.89 -9.29 16.05
N ILE A 125 4.63 -9.16 16.49
CA ILE A 125 4.20 -8.17 17.48
C ILE A 125 4.88 -8.41 18.81
N ALA A 126 4.91 -9.66 19.29
CA ALA A 126 5.61 -10.02 20.52
C ALA A 126 7.13 -9.78 20.42
N GLY A 127 7.68 -9.87 19.21
CA GLY A 127 9.09 -9.57 18.92
C GLY A 127 9.41 -8.06 18.79
N GLY A 128 8.41 -7.18 18.91
CA GLY A 128 8.57 -5.73 18.76
C GLY A 128 8.96 -5.28 17.35
N ARG A 129 8.66 -6.09 16.33
CA ARG A 129 9.07 -5.83 14.95
C ARG A 129 8.04 -5.07 14.14
N VAL A 130 6.79 -5.05 14.60
CA VAL A 130 5.69 -4.31 13.99
C VAL A 130 5.50 -2.99 14.70
N GLN A 131 5.48 -1.89 13.96
CA GLN A 131 5.19 -0.56 14.45
C GLN A 131 3.96 -0.02 13.73
N VAL A 132 2.90 0.29 14.48
CA VAL A 132 1.74 1.00 13.94
C VAL A 132 2.04 2.49 13.99
N LEU A 133 1.99 3.14 12.83
CA LEU A 133 2.34 4.55 12.66
C LEU A 133 1.09 5.42 12.52
N ASP A 134 1.28 6.73 12.65
CA ASP A 134 0.27 7.77 12.38
C ASP A 134 -1.01 7.68 13.25
N LEU A 135 -0.93 6.94 14.36
CA LEU A 135 -2.01 6.80 15.35
C LEU A 135 -1.54 7.13 16.77
N PRO A 136 -2.45 7.62 17.64
CA PRO A 136 -2.17 7.71 19.06
C PRO A 136 -1.83 6.33 19.67
N PRO A 137 -1.00 6.27 20.73
CA PRO A 137 -0.50 5.00 21.30
C PRO A 137 -1.56 3.98 21.67
N ASP A 138 -2.71 4.43 22.21
CA ASP A 138 -3.84 3.59 22.56
C ASP A 138 -4.47 2.95 21.30
N LYS A 139 -4.65 3.71 20.25
CA LYS A 139 -5.16 3.24 18.95
C LYS A 139 -4.17 2.35 18.23
N ALA A 140 -2.90 2.68 18.27
CA ALA A 140 -1.84 1.82 17.73
C ALA A 140 -1.84 0.45 18.43
N LYS A 141 -2.02 0.42 19.76
CA LYS A 141 -2.14 -0.82 20.52
C LYS A 141 -3.39 -1.63 20.13
N GLU A 142 -4.55 -0.98 19.98
CA GLU A 142 -5.77 -1.65 19.51
C GLU A 142 -5.57 -2.35 18.16
N VAL A 143 -4.91 -1.67 17.21
CA VAL A 143 -4.57 -2.25 15.90
C VAL A 143 -3.60 -3.43 16.07
N ALA A 144 -2.54 -3.30 16.86
CA ALA A 144 -1.59 -4.37 17.09
C ALA A 144 -2.25 -5.59 17.75
N ASP A 145 -3.12 -5.39 18.74
CA ASP A 145 -3.87 -6.46 19.39
C ASP A 145 -4.80 -7.19 18.41
N LEU A 146 -5.46 -6.45 17.51
CA LEU A 146 -6.29 -7.03 16.46
C LEU A 146 -5.43 -7.88 15.49
N VAL A 147 -4.33 -7.33 15.00
CA VAL A 147 -3.43 -8.01 14.06
C VAL A 147 -2.80 -9.25 14.69
N ALA A 148 -2.50 -9.25 16.00
CA ALA A 148 -2.01 -10.44 16.71
C ALA A 148 -2.97 -11.65 16.66
N THR A 149 -4.26 -11.44 16.37
CA THR A 149 -5.26 -12.51 16.21
C THR A 149 -5.33 -13.09 14.81
N THR A 150 -4.41 -12.69 13.91
CA THR A 150 -4.44 -13.03 12.49
C THR A 150 -3.19 -13.77 12.03
N ASP A 151 -3.34 -14.43 10.89
CA ASP A 151 -2.24 -14.96 10.07
C ASP A 151 -2.16 -14.14 8.77
N GLY A 152 -0.94 -13.95 8.25
CA GLY A 152 -0.66 -13.24 7.00
C GLY A 152 -0.01 -14.10 5.93
N MET A 153 -0.17 -13.68 4.67
CA MET A 153 0.52 -14.24 3.51
C MET A 153 0.99 -13.11 2.62
N ILE A 154 2.29 -13.03 2.36
CA ILE A 154 2.94 -11.94 1.65
C ILE A 154 3.49 -12.43 0.32
N TYR A 155 3.17 -11.72 -0.77
CA TYR A 155 3.86 -11.86 -2.05
C TYR A 155 4.84 -10.72 -2.26
N HIS A 156 6.11 -11.05 -2.48
CA HIS A 156 7.19 -10.11 -2.78
C HIS A 156 7.45 -10.05 -4.27
N PHE A 157 7.52 -8.82 -4.80
CA PHE A 157 7.85 -8.51 -6.20
C PHE A 157 9.30 -8.09 -6.31
N TYR A 158 10.03 -8.65 -7.27
CA TYR A 158 11.43 -8.31 -7.50
C TYR A 158 11.56 -7.21 -8.55
N PHE A 159 12.40 -6.25 -8.26
CA PHE A 159 12.74 -5.16 -9.17
C PHE A 159 14.17 -5.34 -9.69
N GLY A 160 14.39 -4.99 -10.97
CA GLY A 160 15.72 -4.69 -11.50
C GLY A 160 16.16 -3.28 -11.08
N SER A 161 16.97 -2.64 -11.89
CA SER A 161 17.40 -1.26 -11.59
C SER A 161 16.26 -0.23 -11.64
N THR A 162 15.23 -0.48 -12.46
CA THR A 162 14.12 0.47 -12.70
C THR A 162 12.75 -0.15 -12.90
N LEU A 163 12.69 -1.45 -13.24
CA LEU A 163 11.44 -2.13 -13.61
C LEU A 163 11.28 -3.44 -12.84
N PRO A 164 10.02 -3.87 -12.57
CA PRO A 164 9.77 -5.19 -12.01
C PRO A 164 10.28 -6.28 -12.98
N THR A 165 10.86 -7.33 -12.41
CA THR A 165 11.46 -8.44 -13.19
C THR A 165 10.46 -9.51 -13.61
N GLY A 166 9.23 -9.47 -13.09
CA GLY A 166 8.24 -10.55 -13.21
C GLY A 166 8.47 -11.72 -12.24
N LYS A 167 9.60 -11.76 -11.51
CA LYS A 167 9.81 -12.74 -10.44
C LYS A 167 8.98 -12.36 -9.21
N MET A 168 8.39 -13.38 -8.55
CA MET A 168 7.72 -13.26 -7.25
C MET A 168 8.19 -14.38 -6.32
N SER A 169 8.14 -14.14 -5.02
CA SER A 169 8.26 -15.18 -3.99
C SER A 169 7.31 -14.90 -2.82
N VAL A 170 7.02 -15.93 -2.03
CA VAL A 170 6.34 -15.74 -0.75
C VAL A 170 7.37 -15.26 0.27
N ALA A 171 7.08 -14.12 0.91
CA ALA A 171 7.88 -13.63 2.02
C ALA A 171 7.28 -14.09 3.35
N GLN A 172 8.12 -14.15 4.39
CA GLN A 172 7.72 -14.58 5.73
C GLN A 172 7.98 -13.48 6.75
N ALA A 173 7.27 -13.54 7.86
CA ALA A 173 7.54 -12.71 9.02
C ALA A 173 8.93 -12.99 9.60
N VAL A 174 9.61 -11.94 10.06
CA VAL A 174 10.87 -12.14 10.80
C VAL A 174 10.60 -12.85 12.12
N GLY A 175 11.19 -14.02 12.28
CA GLY A 175 10.97 -14.90 13.43
C GLY A 175 9.94 -16.00 13.17
N HIS A 176 9.37 -16.08 11.97
CA HIS A 176 8.54 -17.22 11.57
C HIS A 176 9.27 -18.54 11.79
N LYS A 177 8.53 -19.51 12.30
CA LYS A 177 8.97 -20.92 12.46
C LYS A 177 7.82 -21.84 12.11
N PRO A 178 8.09 -22.98 11.46
CA PRO A 178 7.07 -23.98 11.25
C PRO A 178 6.42 -24.41 12.56
N MET A 179 5.12 -24.55 12.57
CA MET A 179 4.32 -24.98 13.72
C MET A 179 4.13 -26.50 13.72
N THR A 180 4.02 -27.06 14.90
CA THR A 180 3.50 -28.41 15.11
C THR A 180 1.97 -28.42 14.98
N SER A 181 1.37 -29.60 14.81
CA SER A 181 -0.11 -29.71 14.76
C SER A 181 -0.80 -29.23 16.04
N ALA A 182 -0.15 -29.35 17.19
CA ALA A 182 -0.70 -28.87 18.46
C ALA A 182 -0.70 -27.33 18.52
N GLU A 183 0.40 -26.68 18.16
CA GLU A 183 0.51 -25.22 18.11
C GLU A 183 -0.46 -24.63 17.09
N TYR A 184 -0.58 -25.25 15.93
CA TYR A 184 -1.48 -24.82 14.86
C TYR A 184 -2.94 -24.83 15.28
N LYS A 185 -3.39 -25.85 16.04
CA LYS A 185 -4.76 -25.99 16.51
C LYS A 185 -5.07 -25.13 17.74
N ASN A 186 -4.06 -24.78 18.53
CA ASN A 186 -4.22 -24.04 19.79
C ASN A 186 -4.12 -22.51 19.64
N TYR A 187 -4.51 -21.98 18.49
CA TYR A 187 -4.40 -20.55 18.20
C TYR A 187 -5.29 -19.65 19.09
N GLU A 188 -6.34 -20.20 19.72
CA GLU A 188 -7.24 -19.48 20.63
C GLU A 188 -6.72 -19.43 22.07
N SER A 189 -5.76 -20.30 22.42
CA SER A 189 -5.22 -20.36 23.77
C SER A 189 -4.16 -19.27 23.98
N LYS A 190 -4.59 -18.14 24.60
CA LYS A 190 -3.92 -16.96 25.18
C LYS A 190 -3.82 -15.75 24.28
#